data_1277704269068041f33a181b7f7018e2
#
_entry.id   1277704269068041f33a181b7f7018e2
#
_cell.length_a   1.000
_cell.length_b   1.000
_cell.length_c   1.000
_cell.angle_alpha   90.00
_cell.angle_beta   90.00
_cell.angle_gamma   90.00
#
_symmetry.space_group_name_H-M   'P 1'
#
loop_
_entity.id
_entity.type
_entity.pdbx_description
1 polymer ?
#
loop_
_entity_poly.entity_id
_entity_poly.type
_entity_poly.pdbx_seq_one_letter_code
_entity_poly.pdbx_strand_id
1 'polypeptide(L)'
;LKKGILIGCGVVACVAVLVAVVAVITGIGTYNRLVGLDEQVKTAWAQVENVYQRRADLIPNLVSTVEGAADFERSTLTDVIEARSRATAVQLTPEMLADPQAFARFEQAQNGLGSALSRLMVVIERYPELKANQNFIQLQDELAGTENRIAVERRRFNETAQQYNSTVRRFPTVFFARWFGFD
;
A
#
# COMPACT_ATOMS: atom_id res chain seq x y z
N LEU A 1 45.60 47.29 -14.09
CA LEU A 1 44.19 46.97 -14.38
C LEU A 1 44.01 45.53 -14.90
N LYS A 2 44.76 45.05 -15.91
CA LYS A 2 44.62 43.72 -16.50
C LYS A 2 44.93 42.55 -15.53
N LYS A 3 45.90 42.67 -14.61
CA LYS A 3 46.22 41.63 -13.62
C LYS A 3 45.14 41.45 -12.56
N GLY A 4 44.45 42.51 -12.10
CA GLY A 4 43.35 42.44 -11.15
C GLY A 4 42.10 41.76 -11.74
N ILE A 5 41.83 42.02 -13.03
CA ILE A 5 40.70 41.36 -13.74
C ILE A 5 40.95 39.88 -13.92
N LEU A 6 42.17 39.47 -14.23
CA LEU A 6 42.54 38.04 -14.36
C LEU A 6 42.43 37.27 -13.03
N ILE A 7 42.84 37.90 -11.92
CA ILE A 7 42.71 37.29 -10.57
C ILE A 7 41.23 37.21 -10.19
N GLY A 8 40.40 38.24 -10.44
CA GLY A 8 38.97 38.21 -10.19
C GLY A 8 38.25 37.15 -10.99
N CYS A 9 38.60 37.00 -12.27
CA CYS A 9 38.00 35.94 -13.12
C CYS A 9 38.40 34.53 -12.66
N GLY A 10 39.62 34.33 -12.19
CA GLY A 10 40.07 33.06 -11.61
C GLY A 10 39.34 32.69 -10.33
N VAL A 11 39.11 33.63 -9.43
CA VAL A 11 38.34 33.41 -8.20
C VAL A 11 36.88 33.03 -8.51
N VAL A 12 36.25 33.74 -9.44
CA VAL A 12 34.85 33.42 -9.86
C VAL A 12 34.79 32.02 -10.48
N ALA A 13 35.76 31.64 -11.33
CA ALA A 13 35.81 30.31 -11.90
C ALA A 13 35.96 29.20 -10.83
N CYS A 14 36.85 29.42 -9.85
CA CYS A 14 37.04 28.48 -8.75
C CYS A 14 35.77 28.33 -7.90
N VAL A 15 35.09 29.42 -7.59
CA VAL A 15 33.81 29.38 -6.85
C VAL A 15 32.74 28.66 -7.65
N ALA A 16 32.63 28.90 -8.96
CA ALA A 16 31.68 28.21 -9.83
C ALA A 16 31.92 26.68 -9.87
N VAL A 17 33.19 26.25 -9.99
CA VAL A 17 33.55 24.83 -9.94
C VAL A 17 33.22 24.22 -8.58
N LEU A 18 33.50 24.90 -7.48
CA LEU A 18 33.18 24.42 -6.14
C LEU A 18 31.66 24.25 -5.94
N VAL A 19 30.86 25.22 -6.39
CA VAL A 19 29.38 25.13 -6.36
C VAL A 19 28.87 23.96 -7.21
N ALA A 20 29.46 23.76 -8.40
CA ALA A 20 29.10 22.64 -9.27
C ALA A 20 29.41 21.27 -8.61
N VAL A 21 30.57 21.15 -8.00
CA VAL A 21 30.96 19.91 -7.27
C VAL A 21 30.01 19.64 -6.10
N VAL A 22 29.69 20.66 -5.30
CA VAL A 22 28.72 20.53 -4.18
C VAL A 22 27.34 20.15 -4.71
N ALA A 23 26.88 20.73 -5.81
CA ALA A 23 25.59 20.41 -6.43
C ALA A 23 25.54 18.95 -6.91
N VAL A 24 26.62 18.46 -7.52
CA VAL A 24 26.70 17.04 -7.97
C VAL A 24 26.67 16.08 -6.79
N ILE A 25 27.47 16.32 -5.74
CA ILE A 25 27.50 15.46 -4.54
C ILE A 25 26.14 15.44 -3.86
N THR A 26 25.50 16.60 -3.71
CA THR A 26 24.17 16.72 -3.11
C THR A 26 23.10 16.05 -3.99
N GLY A 27 23.21 16.17 -5.31
CA GLY A 27 22.32 15.54 -6.27
C GLY A 27 22.37 14.02 -6.18
N ILE A 28 23.58 13.42 -6.16
CA ILE A 28 23.74 11.96 -6.02
C ILE A 28 23.18 11.47 -4.68
N GLY A 29 23.49 12.16 -3.58
CA GLY A 29 22.96 11.80 -2.26
C GLY A 29 21.42 11.88 -2.19
N THR A 30 20.84 12.91 -2.81
CA THR A 30 19.38 13.08 -2.89
C THR A 30 18.75 11.99 -3.74
N TYR A 31 19.32 11.67 -4.90
CA TYR A 31 18.85 10.58 -5.76
C TYR A 31 18.81 9.25 -5.02
N ASN A 32 19.92 8.84 -4.41
CA ASN A 32 19.98 7.57 -3.67
C ASN A 32 18.97 7.52 -2.52
N ARG A 33 18.75 8.65 -1.84
CA ARG A 33 17.75 8.76 -0.78
C ARG A 33 16.33 8.61 -1.31
N LEU A 34 16.00 9.23 -2.45
CA LEU A 34 14.67 9.14 -3.07
C LEU A 34 14.39 7.74 -3.58
N VAL A 35 15.36 7.09 -4.23
CA VAL A 35 15.26 5.67 -4.61
C VAL A 35 14.98 4.79 -3.39
N GLY A 36 15.72 4.99 -2.29
CA GLY A 36 15.50 4.22 -1.07
C GLY A 36 14.12 4.42 -0.45
N LEU A 37 13.56 5.62 -0.52
CA LEU A 37 12.21 5.91 -0.04
C LEU A 37 11.12 5.33 -0.97
N ASP A 38 11.32 5.40 -2.28
CA ASP A 38 10.43 4.80 -3.27
C ASP A 38 10.33 3.28 -3.08
N GLU A 39 11.47 2.60 -2.93
CA GLU A 39 11.51 1.17 -2.64
C GLU A 39 10.85 0.81 -1.30
N GLN A 40 10.93 1.68 -0.29
CA GLN A 40 10.22 1.49 0.97
C GLN A 40 8.69 1.57 0.79
N VAL A 41 8.20 2.50 -0.04
CA VAL A 41 6.76 2.61 -0.38
C VAL A 41 6.29 1.34 -1.08
N LYS A 42 7.03 0.86 -2.09
CA LYS A 42 6.71 -0.39 -2.81
C LYS A 42 6.69 -1.60 -1.87
N THR A 43 7.69 -1.69 -0.98
CA THR A 43 7.77 -2.77 0.02
C THR A 43 6.59 -2.72 0.99
N ALA A 44 6.24 -1.53 1.49
CA ALA A 44 5.11 -1.36 2.39
C ALA A 44 3.78 -1.72 1.69
N TRP A 45 3.63 -1.38 0.41
CA TRP A 45 2.47 -1.78 -0.38
C TRP A 45 2.39 -3.29 -0.56
N ALA A 46 3.49 -3.96 -0.89
CA ALA A 46 3.52 -5.42 -1.01
C ALA A 46 3.07 -6.14 0.28
N GLN A 47 3.36 -5.58 1.46
CA GLN A 47 2.84 -6.11 2.73
C GLN A 47 1.32 -5.95 2.85
N VAL A 48 0.78 -4.80 2.42
CA VAL A 48 -0.68 -4.57 2.36
C VAL A 48 -1.34 -5.60 1.43
N GLU A 49 -0.79 -5.79 0.24
CA GLU A 49 -1.30 -6.74 -0.76
C GLU A 49 -1.27 -8.18 -0.23
N ASN A 50 -0.18 -8.60 0.40
CA ASN A 50 -0.04 -9.93 1.01
C ASN A 50 -1.13 -10.21 2.06
N VAL A 51 -1.48 -9.22 2.88
CA VAL A 51 -2.52 -9.40 3.91
C VAL A 51 -3.92 -9.44 3.29
N TYR A 52 -4.19 -8.66 2.25
CA TYR A 52 -5.44 -8.76 1.50
C TYR A 52 -5.58 -10.10 0.78
N GLN A 53 -4.48 -10.60 0.19
CA GLN A 53 -4.47 -11.93 -0.44
C GLN A 53 -4.77 -13.01 0.61
N ARG A 54 -4.11 -12.96 1.78
CA ARG A 54 -4.40 -13.91 2.87
C ARG A 54 -5.87 -13.90 3.27
N ARG A 55 -6.50 -12.72 3.38
CA ARG A 55 -7.95 -12.63 3.65
C ARG A 55 -8.77 -13.33 2.58
N ALA A 56 -8.46 -13.10 1.30
CA ALA A 56 -9.15 -13.72 0.18
C ALA A 56 -8.97 -15.26 0.16
N ASP A 57 -7.82 -15.76 0.60
CA ASP A 57 -7.50 -17.19 0.64
C ASP A 57 -8.20 -17.95 1.77
N LEU A 58 -8.61 -17.26 2.84
CA LEU A 58 -9.39 -17.86 3.92
C LEU A 58 -10.86 -18.09 3.55
N ILE A 59 -11.39 -17.35 2.58
CA ILE A 59 -12.82 -17.35 2.24
C ILE A 59 -13.31 -18.69 1.71
N PRO A 60 -12.62 -19.42 0.80
CA PRO A 60 -13.06 -20.73 0.35
C PRO A 60 -13.25 -21.72 1.49
N ASN A 61 -12.35 -21.74 2.47
CA ASN A 61 -12.45 -22.60 3.63
C ASN A 61 -13.63 -22.21 4.53
N LEU A 62 -13.86 -20.90 4.70
CA LEU A 62 -15.01 -20.39 5.43
C LEU A 62 -16.32 -20.81 4.75
N VAL A 63 -16.43 -20.62 3.44
CA VAL A 63 -17.60 -21.01 2.65
C VAL A 63 -17.86 -22.51 2.78
N SER A 64 -16.85 -23.35 2.57
CA SER A 64 -17.00 -24.81 2.69
C SER A 64 -17.43 -25.25 4.10
N THR A 65 -16.93 -24.59 5.14
CA THR A 65 -17.31 -24.87 6.53
C THR A 65 -18.77 -24.52 6.79
N VAL A 66 -19.24 -23.40 6.24
CA VAL A 66 -20.62 -22.91 6.42
C VAL A 66 -21.60 -23.69 5.54
N GLU A 67 -21.22 -24.09 4.32
CA GLU A 67 -22.02 -24.95 3.44
C GLU A 67 -22.35 -26.31 4.05
N GLY A 68 -21.50 -26.80 4.96
CA GLY A 68 -21.73 -28.03 5.69
C GLY A 68 -22.86 -27.99 6.73
N ALA A 69 -23.38 -26.79 7.05
CA ALA A 69 -24.51 -26.64 7.97
C ALA A 69 -25.84 -26.85 7.24
N ALA A 70 -26.75 -27.64 7.85
CA ALA A 70 -28.08 -27.86 7.31
C ALA A 70 -28.86 -26.54 7.23
N ASP A 71 -29.56 -26.35 6.10
CA ASP A 71 -30.48 -25.21 5.87
C ASP A 71 -29.84 -23.82 5.88
N PHE A 72 -28.48 -23.69 5.65
CA PHE A 72 -27.86 -22.40 5.56
C PHE A 72 -28.32 -21.61 4.31
N GLU A 73 -28.48 -20.30 4.48
CA GLU A 73 -28.93 -19.38 3.44
C GLU A 73 -27.90 -19.21 2.32
N ARG A 74 -28.10 -19.86 1.17
CA ARG A 74 -27.14 -19.87 0.04
C ARG A 74 -26.90 -18.50 -0.56
N SER A 75 -27.87 -17.57 -0.52
CA SER A 75 -27.70 -16.21 -1.05
C SER A 75 -26.56 -15.46 -0.39
N THR A 76 -26.43 -15.57 0.93
CA THR A 76 -25.34 -14.93 1.69
C THR A 76 -23.96 -15.49 1.32
N LEU A 77 -23.86 -16.80 1.07
CA LEU A 77 -22.60 -17.41 0.59
C LEU A 77 -22.24 -16.94 -0.81
N THR A 78 -23.23 -16.86 -1.70
CA THR A 78 -23.03 -16.34 -3.07
C THR A 78 -22.50 -14.90 -3.03
N ASP A 79 -23.08 -14.05 -2.19
CA ASP A 79 -22.63 -12.65 -2.01
C ASP A 79 -21.17 -12.58 -1.59
N VAL A 80 -20.71 -13.46 -0.69
CA VAL A 80 -19.32 -13.51 -0.24
C VAL A 80 -18.39 -13.98 -1.36
N ILE A 81 -18.77 -15.04 -2.10
CA ILE A 81 -17.99 -15.57 -3.22
C ILE A 81 -17.82 -14.51 -4.32
N GLU A 82 -18.92 -13.82 -4.68
CA GLU A 82 -18.89 -12.75 -5.67
C GLU A 82 -18.06 -11.55 -5.20
N ALA A 83 -18.18 -11.14 -3.94
CA ALA A 83 -17.41 -10.06 -3.36
C ALA A 83 -15.91 -10.41 -3.34
N ARG A 84 -15.56 -11.67 -3.01
CA ARG A 84 -14.18 -12.17 -3.12
C ARG A 84 -13.67 -12.09 -4.56
N SER A 85 -14.45 -12.57 -5.52
CA SER A 85 -14.06 -12.51 -6.94
C SER A 85 -13.79 -11.07 -7.39
N ARG A 86 -14.64 -10.12 -7.02
CA ARG A 86 -14.43 -8.69 -7.30
C ARG A 86 -13.17 -8.14 -6.63
N ALA A 87 -12.94 -8.50 -5.36
CA ALA A 87 -11.78 -8.03 -4.60
C ALA A 87 -10.45 -8.55 -5.14
N THR A 88 -10.42 -9.80 -5.65
CA THR A 88 -9.22 -10.41 -6.23
C THR A 88 -9.00 -10.03 -7.69
N ALA A 89 -10.03 -9.58 -8.42
CA ALA A 89 -9.91 -9.12 -9.79
C ALA A 89 -9.26 -7.73 -9.91
N VAL A 90 -9.32 -6.91 -8.87
CA VAL A 90 -8.71 -5.58 -8.86
C VAL A 90 -7.33 -5.69 -8.22
N GLN A 91 -6.30 -5.78 -9.07
CA GLN A 91 -4.91 -5.70 -8.65
C GLN A 91 -4.42 -4.26 -8.79
N LEU A 92 -3.70 -3.77 -7.79
CA LEU A 92 -3.11 -2.45 -7.77
C LEU A 92 -1.58 -2.60 -7.77
N THR A 93 -0.97 -2.43 -8.96
CA THR A 93 0.49 -2.49 -9.08
C THR A 93 1.14 -1.25 -8.45
N PRO A 94 2.44 -1.31 -8.07
CA PRO A 94 3.13 -0.15 -7.51
C PRO A 94 3.05 1.11 -8.39
N GLU A 95 3.04 0.95 -9.72
CA GLU A 95 2.94 2.06 -10.69
C GLU A 95 1.55 2.71 -10.67
N MET A 96 0.52 1.96 -10.27
CA MET A 96 -0.87 2.46 -10.19
C MET A 96 -1.18 3.11 -8.83
N LEU A 97 -0.27 3.06 -7.85
CA LEU A 97 -0.48 3.67 -6.53
C LEU A 97 -0.69 5.18 -6.58
N ALA A 98 -0.12 5.83 -7.58
CA ALA A 98 -0.29 7.26 -7.84
C ALA A 98 -1.61 7.60 -8.56
N ASP A 99 -2.35 6.61 -9.09
CA ASP A 99 -3.65 6.83 -9.73
C ASP A 99 -4.79 6.78 -8.70
N PRO A 100 -5.42 7.93 -8.36
CA PRO A 100 -6.50 7.98 -7.38
C PRO A 100 -7.72 7.15 -7.76
N GLN A 101 -7.99 6.96 -9.07
CA GLN A 101 -9.13 6.19 -9.53
C GLN A 101 -8.88 4.68 -9.40
N ALA A 102 -7.66 4.22 -9.69
CA ALA A 102 -7.27 2.82 -9.49
C ALA A 102 -7.32 2.47 -8.01
N PHE A 103 -6.77 3.33 -7.16
CA PHE A 103 -6.77 3.16 -5.70
C PHE A 103 -8.20 3.13 -5.13
N ALA A 104 -9.07 4.06 -5.55
CA ALA A 104 -10.47 4.08 -5.11
C ALA A 104 -11.24 2.82 -5.51
N ARG A 105 -11.03 2.29 -6.72
CA ARG A 105 -11.63 1.03 -7.18
C ARG A 105 -11.17 -0.16 -6.34
N PHE A 106 -9.89 -0.21 -6.03
CA PHE A 106 -9.34 -1.24 -5.14
C PHE A 106 -9.97 -1.15 -3.75
N GLU A 107 -10.00 0.03 -3.13
CA GLU A 107 -10.62 0.21 -1.81
C GLU A 107 -12.12 -0.17 -1.82
N GLN A 108 -12.85 0.22 -2.86
CA GLN A 108 -14.27 -0.13 -2.98
C GLN A 108 -14.49 -1.64 -3.04
N ALA A 109 -13.66 -2.36 -3.82
CA ALA A 109 -13.75 -3.81 -3.94
C ALA A 109 -13.42 -4.50 -2.60
N GLN A 110 -12.38 -4.06 -1.90
CA GLN A 110 -11.98 -4.60 -0.60
C GLN A 110 -13.01 -4.30 0.50
N ASN A 111 -13.61 -3.11 0.50
CA ASN A 111 -14.69 -2.75 1.42
C ASN A 111 -15.97 -3.54 1.14
N GLY A 112 -16.26 -3.82 -0.13
CA GLY A 112 -17.37 -4.69 -0.53
C GLY A 112 -17.24 -6.10 0.06
N LEU A 113 -16.04 -6.68 0.01
CA LEU A 113 -15.74 -7.97 0.63
C LEU A 113 -15.90 -7.93 2.15
N GLY A 114 -15.37 -6.89 2.82
CA GLY A 114 -15.54 -6.71 4.26
C GLY A 114 -17.02 -6.64 4.67
N SER A 115 -17.84 -5.92 3.89
CA SER A 115 -19.27 -5.81 4.12
C SER A 115 -20.02 -7.14 3.92
N ALA A 116 -19.65 -7.94 2.92
CA ALA A 116 -20.24 -9.26 2.68
C ALA A 116 -19.88 -10.22 3.82
N LEU A 117 -18.62 -10.25 4.28
CA LEU A 117 -18.20 -11.05 5.43
C LEU A 117 -18.93 -10.63 6.71
N SER A 118 -19.11 -9.34 6.96
CA SER A 118 -19.86 -8.85 8.13
C SER A 118 -21.30 -9.32 8.10
N ARG A 119 -21.99 -9.29 6.94
CA ARG A 119 -23.34 -9.83 6.78
C ARG A 119 -23.38 -11.33 7.04
N LEU A 120 -22.41 -12.09 6.50
CA LEU A 120 -22.30 -13.52 6.77
C LEU A 120 -22.21 -13.80 8.26
N MET A 121 -21.37 -13.07 9.01
CA MET A 121 -21.24 -13.25 10.46
C MET A 121 -22.54 -12.98 11.20
N VAL A 122 -23.32 -11.98 10.79
CA VAL A 122 -24.65 -11.70 11.37
C VAL A 122 -25.64 -12.85 11.09
N VAL A 123 -25.60 -13.44 9.89
CA VAL A 123 -26.49 -14.58 9.55
C VAL A 123 -26.12 -15.80 10.37
N ILE A 124 -24.84 -16.08 10.57
CA ILE A 124 -24.33 -17.23 11.36
C ILE A 124 -24.78 -17.19 12.81
N GLU A 125 -25.10 -16.00 13.37
CA GLU A 125 -25.65 -15.90 14.72
C GLU A 125 -26.94 -16.75 14.92
N ARG A 126 -27.67 -17.05 13.87
CA ARG A 126 -28.89 -17.89 13.87
C ARG A 126 -28.59 -19.39 13.82
N TYR A 127 -27.32 -19.81 13.69
CA TYR A 127 -26.90 -21.20 13.52
C TYR A 127 -25.96 -21.62 14.67
N PRO A 128 -26.50 -22.07 15.81
CA PRO A 128 -25.67 -22.40 17.00
C PRO A 128 -24.64 -23.52 16.74
N GLU A 129 -24.96 -24.46 15.85
CA GLU A 129 -24.06 -25.54 15.46
C GLU A 129 -22.80 -25.04 14.73
N LEU A 130 -22.91 -24.00 13.92
CA LEU A 130 -21.75 -23.35 13.29
C LEU A 130 -20.90 -22.62 14.32
N LYS A 131 -21.52 -21.93 15.27
CA LYS A 131 -20.80 -21.24 16.36
C LYS A 131 -20.04 -22.20 17.27
N ALA A 132 -20.51 -23.44 17.41
CA ALA A 132 -19.82 -24.50 18.16
C ALA A 132 -18.77 -25.24 17.34
N ASN A 133 -18.71 -25.05 16.02
CA ASN A 133 -17.76 -25.71 15.14
C ASN A 133 -16.35 -25.12 15.31
N GLN A 134 -15.39 -25.98 15.73
CA GLN A 134 -14.03 -25.51 15.99
C GLN A 134 -13.32 -24.96 14.74
N ASN A 135 -13.56 -25.54 13.56
CA ASN A 135 -12.98 -25.05 12.31
C ASN A 135 -13.52 -23.66 11.98
N PHE A 136 -14.81 -23.41 12.23
CA PHE A 136 -15.42 -22.09 12.04
C PHE A 136 -14.82 -21.06 13.01
N ILE A 137 -14.68 -21.41 14.29
CA ILE A 137 -14.08 -20.52 15.31
C ILE A 137 -12.66 -20.14 14.90
N GLN A 138 -11.85 -21.12 14.51
CA GLN A 138 -10.47 -20.88 14.05
C GLN A 138 -10.42 -19.95 12.83
N LEU A 139 -11.28 -20.17 11.83
CA LEU A 139 -11.35 -19.32 10.63
C LEU A 139 -11.81 -17.90 10.97
N GLN A 140 -12.75 -17.76 11.90
CA GLN A 140 -13.21 -16.45 12.39
C GLN A 140 -12.06 -15.69 13.08
N ASP A 141 -11.29 -16.37 13.94
CA ASP A 141 -10.12 -15.78 14.61
C ASP A 141 -9.03 -15.38 13.61
N GLU A 142 -8.78 -16.23 12.60
CA GLU A 142 -7.81 -15.91 11.53
C GLU A 142 -8.27 -14.72 10.68
N LEU A 143 -9.55 -14.62 10.36
CA LEU A 143 -10.12 -13.48 9.62
C LEU A 143 -10.02 -12.20 10.46
N ALA A 144 -10.38 -12.25 11.74
CA ALA A 144 -10.26 -11.11 12.65
C ALA A 144 -8.80 -10.66 12.81
N GLY A 145 -7.88 -11.63 12.94
CA GLY A 145 -6.44 -11.38 12.98
C GLY A 145 -5.92 -10.75 11.68
N THR A 146 -6.43 -11.19 10.54
CA THR A 146 -6.07 -10.65 9.22
C THR A 146 -6.60 -9.23 9.06
N GLU A 147 -7.82 -8.91 9.49
CA GLU A 147 -8.39 -7.56 9.46
C GLU A 147 -7.56 -6.58 10.30
N ASN A 148 -7.15 -6.98 11.50
CA ASN A 148 -6.23 -6.19 12.31
C ASN A 148 -4.89 -5.93 11.62
N ARG A 149 -4.33 -6.94 10.94
CA ARG A 149 -3.09 -6.79 10.16
C ARG A 149 -3.27 -5.85 8.98
N ILE A 150 -4.39 -5.93 8.25
CA ILE A 150 -4.72 -4.98 7.17
C ILE A 150 -4.68 -3.55 7.70
N ALA A 151 -5.30 -3.27 8.85
CA ALA A 151 -5.29 -1.94 9.45
C ALA A 151 -3.88 -1.47 9.82
N VAL A 152 -3.01 -2.37 10.32
CA VAL A 152 -1.62 -2.06 10.68
C VAL A 152 -0.79 -1.79 9.43
N GLU A 153 -0.84 -2.66 8.41
CA GLU A 153 -0.01 -2.51 7.21
C GLU A 153 -0.48 -1.32 6.36
N ARG A 154 -1.78 -1.02 6.30
CA ARG A 154 -2.28 0.23 5.68
C ARG A 154 -1.73 1.47 6.36
N ARG A 155 -1.68 1.48 7.71
CA ARG A 155 -1.08 2.60 8.44
C ARG A 155 0.39 2.76 8.10
N ARG A 156 1.16 1.66 8.12
CA ARG A 156 2.58 1.64 7.77
C ARG A 156 2.82 2.15 6.34
N PHE A 157 2.02 1.70 5.38
CA PHE A 157 2.07 2.20 4.00
C PHE A 157 1.81 3.71 3.95
N ASN A 158 0.77 4.21 4.61
CA ASN A 158 0.44 5.63 4.63
C ASN A 158 1.57 6.48 5.25
N GLU A 159 2.19 6.00 6.34
CA GLU A 159 3.33 6.67 6.98
C GLU A 159 4.54 6.73 6.04
N THR A 160 4.85 5.62 5.36
CA THR A 160 5.95 5.53 4.40
C THR A 160 5.70 6.42 3.18
N ALA A 161 4.49 6.39 2.61
CA ALA A 161 4.10 7.26 1.50
C ALA A 161 4.13 8.75 1.91
N GLN A 162 3.69 9.09 3.11
CA GLN A 162 3.81 10.46 3.64
C GLN A 162 5.26 10.90 3.76
N GLN A 163 6.15 10.02 4.23
CA GLN A 163 7.59 10.33 4.33
C GLN A 163 8.20 10.57 2.96
N TYR A 164 7.90 9.72 1.97
CA TYR A 164 8.32 9.89 0.58
C TYR A 164 7.82 11.24 0.04
N ASN A 165 6.52 11.47 0.04
CA ASN A 165 5.90 12.68 -0.48
C ASN A 165 6.42 13.96 0.18
N SER A 166 6.61 13.94 1.50
CA SER A 166 7.18 15.08 2.22
C SER A 166 8.62 15.35 1.84
N THR A 167 9.41 14.31 1.56
CA THR A 167 10.83 14.44 1.17
C THR A 167 10.95 14.97 -0.26
N VAL A 168 10.15 14.46 -1.20
CA VAL A 168 10.09 14.92 -2.60
C VAL A 168 9.76 16.42 -2.67
N ARG A 169 8.85 16.91 -1.83
CA ARG A 169 8.37 18.30 -1.84
C ARG A 169 9.23 19.29 -1.05
N ARG A 170 10.23 18.82 -0.28
CA ARG A 170 11.11 19.72 0.50
C ARG A 170 12.16 20.38 -0.37
N PHE A 171 12.49 21.64 -0.03
CA PHE A 171 13.67 22.32 -0.56
C PHE A 171 14.95 21.77 0.13
N PRO A 172 16.07 21.57 -0.58
CA PRO A 172 16.28 21.70 -2.03
C PRO A 172 15.89 20.43 -2.84
N THR A 173 15.45 19.35 -2.20
CA THR A 173 15.13 18.04 -2.79
C THR A 173 14.16 18.16 -3.97
N VAL A 174 13.19 19.06 -3.89
CA VAL A 174 12.14 19.25 -4.93
C VAL A 174 12.72 19.53 -6.34
N PHE A 175 13.86 20.21 -6.44
CA PHE A 175 14.50 20.47 -7.73
C PHE A 175 15.12 19.19 -8.30
N PHE A 176 15.83 18.43 -7.46
CA PHE A 176 16.44 17.16 -7.85
C PHE A 176 15.36 16.11 -8.16
N ALA A 177 14.31 16.04 -7.34
CA ALA A 177 13.19 15.12 -7.55
C ALA A 177 12.57 15.31 -8.94
N ARG A 178 12.21 16.54 -9.30
CA ARG A 178 11.67 16.85 -10.63
C ARG A 178 12.64 16.53 -11.76
N TRP A 179 13.93 16.77 -11.56
CA TRP A 179 14.94 16.48 -12.57
C TRP A 179 15.09 14.97 -12.80
N PHE A 180 15.00 14.17 -11.73
CA PHE A 180 15.15 12.73 -11.79
C PHE A 180 13.82 11.97 -12.04
N GLY A 181 12.69 12.67 -12.15
CA GLY A 181 11.38 12.10 -12.43
C GLY A 181 10.72 11.42 -11.22
N PHE A 182 11.01 11.89 -10.01
CA PHE A 182 10.30 11.52 -8.79
C PHE A 182 9.18 12.53 -8.55
N ASP A 183 7.92 12.04 -8.61
CA ASP A 183 6.71 12.84 -8.40
C ASP A 183 6.01 12.50 -7.07
#